data_bfa0e2d2bff9d8411076f04358028b5d
#
_entry.id   bfa0e2d2bff9d8411076f04358028b5d
#
_cell.length_a   1.000
_cell.length_b   1.000
_cell.length_c   1.000
_cell.angle_alpha   90.00
_cell.angle_beta   90.00
_cell.angle_gamma   90.00
#
_symmetry.space_group_name_H-M   'P 1'
#
loop_
_entity.id
_entity.type
_entity.pdbx_description
1 polymer ?
#
loop_
_entity_poly.entity_id
_entity_poly.type
_entity_poly.pdbx_seq_one_letter_code
_entity_poly.pdbx_strand_id
1 'polypeptide(L)'
;RSVRDTAAFYREGERIWRNRSLAPIGAVTGAGSQRLRVAVVTRSLNRDCSPEVRDQTLQTAALLEELGHRVTHLDTNPIPDTFADDFLIYWASLAMTLVRTGKRTFGPSFDRSRLDNLTLGLDRHATRNLHRLPLAITRLSRLRKVTERLYADHDILLMPTLAEETPRIGHLDPTADYEQVIGRLVDWVAFTPLQNATGEPAISLPLGESASGMPIGMMFGAALGRERRLLELAFELEAAKPWPRIQAAATV
;
A
#
# COMPACT_ATOMS: atom_id res chain seq x y z
N ARG A 1 16.37 -3.14 -7.99
CA ARG A 1 15.27 -3.85 -7.32
C ARG A 1 15.82 -5.06 -6.57
N SER A 2 16.30 -4.87 -5.35
CA SER A 2 16.67 -5.95 -4.46
C SER A 2 16.31 -5.60 -3.03
N VAL A 3 16.01 -6.61 -2.22
CA VAL A 3 15.74 -6.43 -0.80
C VAL A 3 16.98 -5.89 -0.08
N ARG A 4 18.18 -6.32 -0.49
CA ARG A 4 19.47 -5.82 0.01
C ARG A 4 19.56 -4.30 -0.10
N ASP A 5 19.22 -3.72 -1.25
CA ASP A 5 19.35 -2.28 -1.48
C ASP A 5 18.30 -1.50 -0.68
N THR A 6 17.09 -2.05 -0.54
CA THR A 6 16.05 -1.49 0.33
C THR A 6 16.49 -1.49 1.80
N ALA A 7 17.03 -2.61 2.29
CA ALA A 7 17.53 -2.71 3.66
C ALA A 7 18.70 -1.75 3.92
N ALA A 8 19.62 -1.60 2.96
CA ALA A 8 20.70 -0.64 3.04
C ALA A 8 20.21 0.80 3.10
N PHE A 9 19.19 1.16 2.28
CA PHE A 9 18.57 2.48 2.29
C PHE A 9 17.97 2.82 3.67
N TYR A 10 17.19 1.90 4.25
CA TYR A 10 16.60 2.11 5.57
C TYR A 10 17.66 2.21 6.67
N ARG A 11 18.69 1.37 6.64
CA ARG A 11 19.81 1.45 7.59
C ARG A 11 20.50 2.81 7.55
N GLU A 12 20.77 3.35 6.36
CA GLU A 12 21.42 4.66 6.23
C GLU A 12 20.46 5.80 6.60
N GLY A 13 19.18 5.68 6.28
CA GLY A 13 18.15 6.63 6.71
C GLY A 13 18.06 6.75 8.24
N GLU A 14 18.11 5.64 8.96
CA GLU A 14 18.10 5.63 10.43
C GLU A 14 19.30 6.35 11.08
N ARG A 15 20.43 6.43 10.40
CA ARG A 15 21.61 7.18 10.88
C ARG A 15 21.36 8.68 10.89
N ILE A 16 20.49 9.16 9.98
CA ILE A 16 20.14 10.58 9.87
C ILE A 16 19.00 10.89 10.81
N TRP A 17 17.95 10.08 10.77
CA TRP A 17 16.77 10.27 11.60
C TRP A 17 16.04 8.95 11.88
N ARG A 18 15.58 8.78 13.12
CA ARG A 18 14.68 7.68 13.52
C ARG A 18 13.70 8.13 14.60
N ASN A 19 12.55 7.51 14.65
CA ASN A 19 11.65 7.62 15.78
C ASN A 19 12.23 6.83 16.96
N ARG A 20 12.67 7.55 18.02
CA ARG A 20 13.30 6.95 19.20
C ARG A 20 12.35 6.15 20.08
N SER A 21 11.03 6.29 19.91
CA SER A 21 10.03 5.49 20.62
C SER A 21 9.83 4.09 20.00
N LEU A 22 10.40 3.83 18.83
CA LEU A 22 10.34 2.55 18.14
C LEU A 22 11.69 1.84 18.18
N ALA A 23 11.65 0.51 18.08
CA ALA A 23 12.86 -0.27 17.95
C ALA A 23 13.58 0.10 16.63
N PRO A 24 14.91 0.14 16.59
CA PRO A 24 15.65 0.42 15.36
C PRO A 24 15.48 -0.75 14.36
N ILE A 25 15.42 -0.39 13.07
CA ILE A 25 15.47 -1.38 11.98
C ILE A 25 16.86 -2.06 11.97
N GLY A 26 17.91 -1.24 12.09
CA GLY A 26 19.30 -1.70 12.12
C GLY A 26 19.75 -2.36 10.81
N ALA A 27 20.83 -3.11 10.88
CA ALA A 27 21.30 -3.88 9.74
C ALA A 27 20.48 -5.16 9.57
N VAL A 28 19.82 -5.29 8.40
CA VAL A 28 19.14 -6.51 7.97
C VAL A 28 19.87 -7.03 6.73
N THR A 29 20.45 -8.23 6.82
CA THR A 29 21.32 -8.79 5.79
C THR A 29 20.84 -10.13 5.24
N GLY A 30 19.71 -10.64 5.73
CA GLY A 30 19.18 -11.93 5.32
C GLY A 30 17.83 -12.22 5.94
N ALA A 31 17.33 -13.43 5.66
CA ALA A 31 16.08 -13.94 6.17
C ALA A 31 16.08 -14.07 7.70
N GLY A 32 14.92 -13.86 8.32
CA GLY A 32 14.70 -14.10 9.73
C GLY A 32 14.56 -15.60 10.04
N SER A 33 14.87 -16.00 11.28
CA SER A 33 14.69 -17.39 11.73
C SER A 33 13.28 -17.66 12.28
N GLN A 34 12.52 -16.63 12.62
CA GLN A 34 11.20 -16.77 13.22
C GLN A 34 10.17 -17.19 12.18
N ARG A 35 9.35 -18.20 12.49
CA ARG A 35 8.15 -18.52 11.70
C ARG A 35 7.02 -17.60 12.11
N LEU A 36 6.40 -16.97 11.12
CA LEU A 36 5.45 -15.87 11.29
C LEU A 36 4.01 -16.38 11.16
N ARG A 37 3.09 -15.72 11.85
CA ARG A 37 1.64 -15.87 11.68
C ARG A 37 1.19 -14.86 10.63
N VAL A 38 0.71 -15.33 9.49
CA VAL A 38 0.35 -14.50 8.34
C VAL A 38 -1.15 -14.54 8.15
N ALA A 39 -1.82 -13.37 8.22
CA ALA A 39 -3.20 -13.20 7.78
C ALA A 39 -3.22 -12.92 6.29
N VAL A 40 -4.12 -13.55 5.54
CA VAL A 40 -4.29 -13.33 4.09
C VAL A 40 -5.65 -12.70 3.84
N VAL A 41 -5.66 -11.58 3.11
CA VAL A 41 -6.86 -10.87 2.69
C VAL A 41 -6.82 -10.70 1.17
N THR A 42 -7.82 -11.24 0.47
CA THR A 42 -7.99 -11.11 -0.98
C THR A 42 -9.19 -10.25 -1.37
N ARG A 43 -9.93 -9.78 -0.37
CA ARG A 43 -11.11 -8.93 -0.54
C ARG A 43 -10.90 -7.58 0.11
N SER A 44 -11.04 -6.51 -0.66
CA SER A 44 -11.16 -5.15 -0.12
C SER A 44 -12.56 -4.92 0.44
N LEU A 45 -12.81 -3.77 1.10
CA LEU A 45 -14.09 -3.46 1.75
C LEU A 45 -15.29 -3.60 0.82
N ASN A 46 -15.17 -3.10 -0.40
CA ASN A 46 -16.28 -3.00 -1.35
C ASN A 46 -16.03 -3.80 -2.64
N ARG A 47 -14.88 -4.52 -2.73
CA ARG A 47 -14.46 -5.14 -3.97
C ARG A 47 -13.59 -6.36 -3.75
N ASP A 48 -13.84 -7.40 -4.54
CA ASP A 48 -12.90 -8.50 -4.73
C ASP A 48 -11.79 -8.05 -5.69
N CYS A 49 -10.57 -8.53 -5.50
CA CYS A 49 -9.56 -8.42 -6.54
C CYS A 49 -9.92 -9.33 -7.73
N SER A 50 -9.33 -9.06 -8.89
CA SER A 50 -9.53 -9.91 -10.06
C SER A 50 -9.15 -11.37 -9.74
N PRO A 51 -9.77 -12.36 -10.41
CA PRO A 51 -9.47 -13.78 -10.18
C PRO A 51 -7.98 -14.07 -10.27
N GLU A 52 -7.30 -13.50 -11.24
CA GLU A 52 -5.88 -13.68 -11.47
C GLU A 52 -5.02 -13.12 -10.33
N VAL A 53 -5.32 -11.90 -9.84
CA VAL A 53 -4.64 -11.31 -8.68
C VAL A 53 -4.90 -12.12 -7.42
N ARG A 54 -6.12 -12.63 -7.26
CA ARG A 54 -6.48 -13.53 -6.16
C ARG A 54 -5.65 -14.81 -6.20
N ASP A 55 -5.57 -15.46 -7.35
CA ASP A 55 -4.84 -16.73 -7.51
C ASP A 55 -3.35 -16.54 -7.20
N GLN A 56 -2.74 -15.45 -7.67
CA GLN A 56 -1.35 -15.13 -7.37
C GLN A 56 -1.13 -14.82 -5.86
N THR A 57 -2.13 -14.22 -5.20
CA THR A 57 -2.08 -13.99 -3.75
C THR A 57 -2.15 -15.31 -2.98
N LEU A 58 -3.02 -16.24 -3.40
CA LEU A 58 -3.15 -17.56 -2.80
C LEU A 58 -1.90 -18.44 -3.05
N GLN A 59 -1.28 -18.35 -4.24
CA GLN A 59 0.00 -19.01 -4.50
C GLN A 59 1.12 -18.46 -3.60
N THR A 60 1.12 -17.14 -3.32
CA THR A 60 2.06 -16.55 -2.39
C THR A 60 1.81 -17.02 -0.95
N ALA A 61 0.55 -17.20 -0.57
CA ALA A 61 0.17 -17.77 0.72
C ALA A 61 0.66 -19.22 0.87
N ALA A 62 0.50 -20.05 -0.18
CA ALA A 62 1.01 -21.42 -0.21
C ALA A 62 2.54 -21.48 -0.09
N LEU A 63 3.26 -20.59 -0.80
CA LEU A 63 4.71 -20.47 -0.67
C LEU A 63 5.13 -20.15 0.77
N LEU A 64 4.40 -19.28 1.47
CA LEU A 64 4.68 -18.99 2.89
C LEU A 64 4.47 -20.23 3.79
N GLU A 65 3.46 -21.07 3.52
CA GLU A 65 3.26 -22.32 4.24
C GLU A 65 4.39 -23.33 3.97
N GLU A 66 4.84 -23.45 2.72
CA GLU A 66 6.01 -24.27 2.34
C GLU A 66 7.28 -23.83 3.05
N LEU A 67 7.46 -22.51 3.27
CA LEU A 67 8.55 -21.94 4.06
C LEU A 67 8.37 -22.13 5.59
N GLY A 68 7.25 -22.74 6.01
CA GLY A 68 6.96 -23.06 7.40
C GLY A 68 6.28 -21.97 8.21
N HIS A 69 5.78 -20.91 7.58
CA HIS A 69 4.94 -19.91 8.24
C HIS A 69 3.53 -20.45 8.49
N ARG A 70 2.79 -19.84 9.42
CA ARG A 70 1.40 -20.19 9.72
C ARG A 70 0.47 -19.21 9.00
N VAL A 71 -0.26 -19.69 8.02
CA VAL A 71 -1.16 -18.87 7.21
C VAL A 71 -2.61 -19.03 7.69
N THR A 72 -3.33 -17.91 7.79
CA THR A 72 -4.76 -17.85 8.10
C THR A 72 -5.47 -17.00 7.06
N HIS A 73 -6.42 -17.58 6.36
CA HIS A 73 -7.26 -16.82 5.43
C HIS A 73 -8.37 -16.12 6.22
N LEU A 74 -8.51 -14.81 6.02
CA LEU A 74 -9.57 -14.03 6.65
C LEU A 74 -10.75 -13.92 5.66
N ASP A 75 -11.90 -14.44 6.08
CA ASP A 75 -13.14 -14.41 5.29
C ASP A 75 -13.72 -13.00 5.19
N THR A 76 -13.43 -12.15 6.19
CA THR A 76 -13.92 -10.78 6.27
C THR A 76 -12.75 -9.81 6.43
N ASN A 77 -12.88 -8.66 5.78
CA ASN A 77 -11.96 -7.56 6.01
C ASN A 77 -12.26 -6.92 7.37
N PRO A 78 -11.29 -6.84 8.31
CA PRO A 78 -11.53 -6.27 9.64
C PRO A 78 -11.67 -4.74 9.64
N ILE A 79 -11.48 -4.09 8.49
CA ILE A 79 -11.51 -2.64 8.35
C ILE A 79 -12.97 -2.16 8.29
N PRO A 80 -13.35 -1.06 8.98
CA PRO A 80 -14.72 -0.54 8.96
C PRO A 80 -15.17 -0.11 7.57
N ASP A 81 -16.45 -0.35 7.21
CA ASP A 81 -17.03 -0.01 5.90
C ASP A 81 -16.93 1.50 5.57
N THR A 82 -16.88 2.36 6.60
CA THR A 82 -16.73 3.81 6.42
C THR A 82 -15.33 4.24 5.96
N PHE A 83 -14.36 3.33 5.99
CA PHE A 83 -12.94 3.66 5.74
C PHE A 83 -12.70 4.28 4.37
N ALA A 84 -13.27 3.71 3.32
CA ALA A 84 -13.05 4.19 1.95
C ALA A 84 -13.53 5.64 1.78
N ASP A 85 -14.73 5.96 2.28
CA ASP A 85 -15.27 7.32 2.25
C ASP A 85 -14.45 8.30 3.09
N ASP A 86 -14.12 7.90 4.34
CA ASP A 86 -13.35 8.74 5.25
C ASP A 86 -11.95 9.01 4.70
N PHE A 87 -11.30 8.00 4.09
CA PHE A 87 -10.01 8.16 3.44
C PHE A 87 -10.08 9.07 2.21
N LEU A 88 -11.12 8.92 1.37
CA LEU A 88 -11.31 9.78 0.21
C LEU A 88 -11.52 11.25 0.62
N ILE A 89 -12.33 11.52 1.65
CA ILE A 89 -12.52 12.87 2.20
C ILE A 89 -11.19 13.45 2.69
N TYR A 90 -10.41 12.67 3.43
CA TYR A 90 -9.11 13.08 3.93
C TYR A 90 -8.13 13.36 2.78
N TRP A 91 -7.98 12.44 1.84
CA TRP A 91 -7.11 12.61 0.67
C TRP A 91 -7.52 13.82 -0.18
N ALA A 92 -8.81 13.97 -0.43
CA ALA A 92 -9.36 15.14 -1.14
C ALA A 92 -9.06 16.46 -0.41
N SER A 93 -9.01 16.47 0.93
CA SER A 93 -8.64 17.66 1.70
C SER A 93 -7.19 18.09 1.50
N LEU A 94 -6.28 17.15 1.22
CA LEU A 94 -4.89 17.45 0.85
C LEU A 94 -4.82 18.12 -0.52
N ALA A 95 -5.56 17.61 -1.51
CA ALA A 95 -5.66 18.22 -2.83
C ALA A 95 -6.28 19.63 -2.72
N MET A 96 -7.35 19.81 -1.94
CA MET A 96 -7.96 21.11 -1.66
C MET A 96 -6.93 22.10 -1.09
N THR A 97 -6.11 21.66 -0.14
CA THR A 97 -5.06 22.49 0.46
C THR A 97 -4.04 22.91 -0.60
N LEU A 98 -3.56 21.95 -1.42
CA LEU A 98 -2.63 22.22 -2.51
C LEU A 98 -3.21 23.26 -3.50
N VAL A 99 -4.44 23.06 -3.96
CA VAL A 99 -5.12 23.93 -4.92
C VAL A 99 -5.27 25.36 -4.37
N ARG A 100 -5.59 25.50 -3.09
CA ARG A 100 -5.85 26.81 -2.46
C ARG A 100 -4.60 27.54 -2.00
N THR A 101 -3.57 26.81 -1.59
CA THR A 101 -2.33 27.41 -1.09
C THR A 101 -1.16 27.34 -2.08
N GLY A 102 -1.36 26.80 -3.27
CA GLY A 102 -0.30 26.50 -4.24
C GLY A 102 0.58 27.69 -4.59
N LYS A 103 0.00 28.90 -4.77
CA LYS A 103 0.79 30.12 -4.99
C LYS A 103 1.74 30.43 -3.83
N ARG A 104 1.31 30.17 -2.59
CA ARG A 104 2.15 30.37 -1.40
C ARG A 104 3.24 29.30 -1.28
N THR A 105 2.93 28.07 -1.67
CA THR A 105 3.82 26.90 -1.51
C THR A 105 4.84 26.81 -2.66
N PHE A 106 4.41 27.05 -3.91
CA PHE A 106 5.23 26.85 -5.11
C PHE A 106 5.63 28.16 -5.81
N GLY A 107 5.17 29.31 -5.28
CA GLY A 107 5.52 30.63 -5.80
C GLY A 107 4.54 31.18 -6.84
N PRO A 108 4.83 32.39 -7.39
CA PRO A 108 3.93 33.14 -8.27
C PRO A 108 3.57 32.43 -9.58
N SER A 109 4.44 31.52 -10.05
CA SER A 109 4.24 30.76 -11.30
C SER A 109 3.16 29.68 -11.17
N PHE A 110 2.69 29.38 -9.96
CA PHE A 110 1.62 28.42 -9.77
C PHE A 110 0.31 28.95 -10.38
N ASP A 111 -0.22 28.18 -11.32
CA ASP A 111 -1.46 28.49 -12.02
C ASP A 111 -2.48 27.35 -11.81
N ARG A 112 -3.54 27.64 -11.04
CA ARG A 112 -4.63 26.71 -10.77
C ARG A 112 -5.33 26.23 -12.05
N SER A 113 -5.41 27.04 -13.09
CA SER A 113 -6.09 26.70 -14.35
C SER A 113 -5.37 25.59 -15.14
N ARG A 114 -4.10 25.33 -14.81
CA ARG A 114 -3.27 24.29 -15.43
C ARG A 114 -3.28 22.97 -14.68
N LEU A 115 -4.03 22.86 -13.58
CA LEU A 115 -4.21 21.60 -12.85
C LEU A 115 -5.16 20.67 -13.60
N ASP A 116 -4.93 19.38 -13.46
CA ASP A 116 -5.76 18.33 -14.04
C ASP A 116 -7.15 18.24 -13.40
N ASN A 117 -8.06 17.55 -14.08
CA ASN A 117 -9.45 17.41 -13.65
C ASN A 117 -9.60 16.56 -12.38
N LEU A 118 -8.70 15.58 -12.17
CA LEU A 118 -8.70 14.77 -10.94
C LEU A 118 -8.40 15.65 -9.73
N THR A 119 -7.32 16.46 -9.79
CA THR A 119 -6.92 17.37 -8.70
C THR A 119 -8.01 18.41 -8.41
N LEU A 120 -8.59 19.03 -9.46
CA LEU A 120 -9.69 19.99 -9.30
C LEU A 120 -10.98 19.32 -8.82
N GLY A 121 -11.23 18.09 -9.21
CA GLY A 121 -12.36 17.27 -8.76
C GLY A 121 -12.27 16.94 -7.27
N LEU A 122 -11.09 16.53 -6.80
CA LEU A 122 -10.81 16.31 -5.38
C LEU A 122 -11.01 17.60 -4.55
N ASP A 123 -10.56 18.79 -5.03
CA ASP A 123 -10.85 20.07 -4.35
C ASP A 123 -12.36 20.29 -4.21
N ARG A 124 -13.15 20.04 -5.26
CA ARG A 124 -14.62 20.14 -5.19
C ARG A 124 -15.23 19.11 -4.24
N HIS A 125 -14.73 17.86 -4.27
CA HIS A 125 -15.20 16.80 -3.37
C HIS A 125 -14.95 17.16 -1.90
N ALA A 126 -13.74 17.62 -1.56
CA ALA A 126 -13.40 18.07 -0.21
C ALA A 126 -14.26 19.25 0.23
N THR A 127 -14.49 20.21 -0.66
CA THR A 127 -15.31 21.40 -0.36
C THR A 127 -16.75 21.01 -0.01
N ARG A 128 -17.37 20.09 -0.74
CA ARG A 128 -18.74 19.61 -0.49
C ARG A 128 -18.83 18.83 0.82
N ASN A 129 -17.78 18.10 1.19
CA ASN A 129 -17.72 17.22 2.35
C ASN A 129 -16.94 17.80 3.54
N LEU A 130 -16.61 19.10 3.54
CA LEU A 130 -15.77 19.72 4.56
C LEU A 130 -16.32 19.54 5.98
N HIS A 131 -17.66 19.57 6.14
CA HIS A 131 -18.33 19.33 7.40
C HIS A 131 -18.14 17.91 7.96
N ARG A 132 -17.83 16.92 7.13
CA ARG A 132 -17.55 15.52 7.51
C ARG A 132 -16.07 15.29 7.87
N LEU A 133 -15.17 16.18 7.47
CA LEU A 133 -13.73 16.01 7.62
C LEU A 133 -13.28 15.76 9.08
N PRO A 134 -13.78 16.49 10.11
CA PRO A 134 -13.39 16.22 11.50
C PRO A 134 -13.75 14.81 11.97
N LEU A 135 -14.92 14.31 11.55
CA LEU A 135 -15.35 12.96 11.87
C LEU A 135 -14.50 11.91 11.13
N ALA A 136 -14.23 12.14 9.84
CA ALA A 136 -13.35 11.27 9.04
C ALA A 136 -11.95 11.16 9.68
N ILE A 137 -11.32 12.27 10.04
CA ILE A 137 -10.02 12.28 10.74
C ILE A 137 -10.08 11.50 12.05
N THR A 138 -11.15 11.69 12.84
CA THR A 138 -11.34 10.97 14.11
C THR A 138 -11.46 9.46 13.91
N ARG A 139 -12.17 9.01 12.88
CA ARG A 139 -12.32 7.58 12.55
C ARG A 139 -11.00 7.00 12.02
N LEU A 140 -10.34 7.70 11.12
CA LEU A 140 -9.03 7.28 10.59
C LEU A 140 -7.97 7.18 11.70
N SER A 141 -7.93 8.13 12.65
CA SER A 141 -7.00 8.07 13.78
C SER A 141 -7.24 6.86 14.71
N ARG A 142 -8.47 6.33 14.75
CA ARG A 142 -8.82 5.14 15.53
C ARG A 142 -8.56 3.83 14.78
N LEU A 143 -8.32 3.88 13.48
CA LEU A 143 -8.12 2.71 12.64
C LEU A 143 -6.94 1.86 13.13
N ARG A 144 -5.88 2.51 13.63
CA ARG A 144 -4.74 1.81 14.22
C ARG A 144 -5.12 0.88 15.38
N LYS A 145 -6.15 1.20 16.15
CA LYS A 145 -6.65 0.27 17.20
C LYS A 145 -7.30 -0.98 16.64
N VAL A 146 -7.82 -0.92 15.41
CA VAL A 146 -8.37 -2.07 14.71
C VAL A 146 -7.24 -2.96 14.22
N THR A 147 -6.23 -2.37 13.57
CA THR A 147 -5.07 -3.11 13.08
C THR A 147 -4.20 -3.65 14.22
N GLU A 148 -4.07 -2.95 15.35
CA GLU A 148 -3.41 -3.45 16.56
C GLU A 148 -4.04 -4.79 17.04
N ARG A 149 -5.37 -4.94 16.96
CA ARG A 149 -6.04 -6.21 17.29
C ARG A 149 -5.70 -7.31 16.27
N LEU A 150 -5.69 -6.97 14.98
CA LEU A 150 -5.27 -7.90 13.94
C LEU A 150 -3.83 -8.39 14.18
N TYR A 151 -2.92 -7.50 14.51
CA TYR A 151 -1.51 -7.81 14.76
C TYR A 151 -1.24 -8.41 16.16
N ALA A 152 -2.22 -8.49 17.05
CA ALA A 152 -2.11 -9.30 18.27
C ALA A 152 -2.10 -10.79 17.94
N ASP A 153 -2.87 -11.20 16.94
CA ASP A 153 -2.99 -12.59 16.52
C ASP A 153 -2.08 -12.95 15.33
N HIS A 154 -1.67 -11.96 14.55
CA HIS A 154 -0.87 -12.13 13.33
C HIS A 154 0.36 -11.23 13.34
N ASP A 155 1.42 -11.68 12.72
CA ASP A 155 2.67 -10.94 12.62
C ASP A 155 2.74 -10.14 11.32
N ILE A 156 2.07 -10.64 10.27
CA ILE A 156 2.06 -10.10 8.90
C ILE A 156 0.64 -10.14 8.36
N LEU A 157 0.30 -9.13 7.57
CA LEU A 157 -0.89 -9.08 6.74
C LEU A 157 -0.44 -9.17 5.26
N LEU A 158 -0.82 -10.26 4.57
CA LEU A 158 -0.62 -10.43 3.13
C LEU A 158 -1.89 -10.01 2.39
N MET A 159 -1.73 -9.15 1.41
CA MET A 159 -2.79 -8.75 0.47
C MET A 159 -2.18 -8.42 -0.90
N PRO A 160 -2.95 -8.39 -1.98
CA PRO A 160 -2.43 -7.85 -3.24
C PRO A 160 -2.11 -6.36 -3.07
N THR A 161 -1.11 -5.86 -3.80
CA THR A 161 -0.80 -4.43 -3.80
C THR A 161 -1.92 -3.63 -4.47
N LEU A 162 -2.48 -4.18 -5.55
CA LEU A 162 -3.54 -3.58 -6.36
C LEU A 162 -4.60 -4.64 -6.65
N ALA A 163 -5.85 -4.22 -6.89
CA ALA A 163 -6.96 -5.14 -7.10
C ALA A 163 -6.96 -5.82 -8.48
N GLU A 164 -6.28 -5.23 -9.44
CA GLU A 164 -6.20 -5.70 -10.83
C GLU A 164 -4.77 -5.54 -11.35
N GLU A 165 -4.46 -6.15 -12.49
CA GLU A 165 -3.18 -5.92 -13.16
C GLU A 165 -3.00 -4.46 -13.61
N THR A 166 -1.81 -4.13 -14.09
CA THR A 166 -1.49 -2.77 -14.56
C THR A 166 -2.42 -2.36 -15.69
N PRO A 167 -3.18 -1.27 -15.57
CA PRO A 167 -4.10 -0.82 -16.59
C PRO A 167 -3.36 -0.27 -17.81
N ARG A 168 -4.06 -0.24 -18.96
CA ARG A 168 -3.53 0.39 -20.17
C ARG A 168 -3.30 1.89 -19.97
N ILE A 169 -2.30 2.44 -20.65
CA ILE A 169 -2.04 3.88 -20.71
C ILE A 169 -3.32 4.61 -21.12
N GLY A 170 -3.67 5.69 -20.42
CA GLY A 170 -4.89 6.47 -20.63
C GLY A 170 -6.09 6.02 -19.79
N HIS A 171 -6.10 4.81 -19.20
CA HIS A 171 -7.22 4.36 -18.37
C HIS A 171 -7.42 5.23 -17.12
N LEU A 172 -6.33 5.71 -16.52
CA LEU A 172 -6.32 6.61 -15.36
C LEU A 172 -5.85 8.03 -15.75
N ASP A 173 -6.21 8.50 -16.96
CA ASP A 173 -5.86 9.84 -17.41
C ASP A 173 -6.49 10.90 -16.48
N PRO A 174 -5.70 11.68 -15.73
CA PRO A 174 -6.22 12.65 -14.76
C PRO A 174 -6.92 13.84 -15.43
N THR A 175 -6.79 14.00 -16.75
CA THR A 175 -7.48 15.05 -17.51
C THR A 175 -8.88 14.65 -17.97
N ALA A 176 -9.25 13.38 -17.84
CA ALA A 176 -10.60 12.90 -18.12
C ALA A 176 -11.62 13.37 -17.07
N ASP A 177 -12.89 13.00 -17.24
CA ASP A 177 -13.93 13.34 -16.26
C ASP A 177 -13.61 12.80 -14.85
N TYR A 178 -13.82 13.63 -13.84
CA TYR A 178 -13.46 13.32 -12.46
C TYR A 178 -14.16 12.07 -11.93
N GLU A 179 -15.48 11.95 -12.12
CA GLU A 179 -16.23 10.82 -11.57
C GLU A 179 -15.78 9.49 -12.21
N GLN A 180 -15.43 9.54 -13.49
CA GLN A 180 -14.91 8.38 -14.20
C GLN A 180 -13.52 7.98 -13.69
N VAL A 181 -12.61 8.95 -13.54
CA VAL A 181 -11.22 8.67 -13.11
C VAL A 181 -11.18 8.24 -11.65
N ILE A 182 -11.92 8.91 -10.76
CA ILE A 182 -11.91 8.57 -9.34
C ILE A 182 -12.50 7.19 -9.09
N GLY A 183 -13.58 6.81 -9.79
CA GLY A 183 -14.16 5.46 -9.71
C GLY A 183 -13.14 4.38 -10.10
N ARG A 184 -12.51 4.52 -11.28
CA ARG A 184 -11.46 3.60 -11.76
C ARG A 184 -10.28 3.51 -10.80
N LEU A 185 -9.86 4.65 -10.24
CA LEU A 185 -8.72 4.72 -9.33
C LEU A 185 -9.01 4.04 -8.00
N VAL A 186 -10.17 4.29 -7.40
CA VAL A 186 -10.60 3.66 -6.13
C VAL A 186 -10.71 2.15 -6.31
N ASP A 187 -11.27 1.71 -7.42
CA ASP A 187 -11.40 0.31 -7.76
C ASP A 187 -10.03 -0.39 -7.89
N TRP A 188 -9.10 0.24 -8.56
CA TRP A 188 -7.77 -0.32 -8.81
C TRP A 188 -6.88 -0.33 -7.57
N VAL A 189 -6.87 0.78 -6.80
CA VAL A 189 -5.98 0.97 -5.64
C VAL A 189 -6.41 0.13 -4.43
N ALA A 190 -7.65 -0.03 -4.19
CA ALA A 190 -8.39 -0.81 -3.17
C ALA A 190 -7.71 -1.19 -1.83
N PHE A 191 -6.44 -1.63 -1.81
CA PHE A 191 -5.75 -2.19 -0.64
C PHE A 191 -4.75 -1.23 0.03
N THR A 192 -3.99 -0.46 -0.74
CA THR A 192 -2.88 0.39 -0.25
C THR A 192 -3.28 1.55 0.68
N PRO A 193 -4.51 2.08 0.68
CA PRO A 193 -4.89 3.17 1.57
C PRO A 193 -4.79 2.86 3.08
N LEU A 194 -4.86 1.59 3.46
CA LEU A 194 -4.83 1.18 4.87
C LEU A 194 -3.54 1.66 5.57
N GLN A 195 -2.37 1.33 5.02
CA GLN A 195 -1.09 1.68 5.61
C GLN A 195 -0.82 3.19 5.56
N ASN A 196 -1.35 3.87 4.53
CA ASN A 196 -1.30 5.34 4.46
C ASN A 196 -2.11 6.01 5.59
N ALA A 197 -3.20 5.39 6.03
CA ALA A 197 -4.03 5.92 7.12
C ALA A 197 -3.49 5.55 8.51
N THR A 198 -2.92 4.35 8.67
CA THR A 198 -2.44 3.86 9.98
C THR A 198 -0.99 4.26 10.28
N GLY A 199 -0.19 4.54 9.24
CA GLY A 199 1.25 4.78 9.37
C GLY A 199 2.06 3.51 9.65
N GLU A 200 1.46 2.34 9.50
CA GLU A 200 2.10 1.05 9.65
C GLU A 200 2.99 0.73 8.44
N PRO A 201 4.11 0.03 8.64
CA PRO A 201 5.00 -0.31 7.54
C PRO A 201 4.38 -1.33 6.60
N ALA A 202 4.67 -1.18 5.31
CA ALA A 202 4.37 -2.17 4.29
C ALA A 202 5.50 -2.29 3.27
N ILE A 203 5.62 -3.46 2.66
CA ILE A 203 6.51 -3.73 1.53
C ILE A 203 5.74 -4.43 0.43
N SER A 204 5.93 -4.00 -0.81
CA SER A 204 5.39 -4.68 -2.00
C SER A 204 6.51 -5.43 -2.71
N LEU A 205 6.29 -6.71 -2.98
CA LEU A 205 7.22 -7.60 -3.65
C LEU A 205 6.61 -8.12 -4.96
N PRO A 206 7.38 -8.27 -6.05
CA PRO A 206 6.88 -8.72 -7.35
C PRO A 206 6.81 -10.26 -7.40
N LEU A 207 5.92 -10.85 -6.61
CA LEU A 207 5.79 -12.29 -6.44
C LEU A 207 4.76 -12.93 -7.39
N GLY A 208 3.99 -12.13 -8.12
CA GLY A 208 3.01 -12.60 -9.10
C GLY A 208 3.30 -12.08 -10.49
N GLU A 209 2.77 -12.80 -11.48
CA GLU A 209 2.77 -12.42 -12.89
C GLU A 209 1.44 -12.81 -13.51
N SER A 210 0.86 -11.93 -14.33
CA SER A 210 -0.38 -12.21 -15.05
C SER A 210 -0.13 -13.07 -16.29
N ALA A 211 -1.20 -13.64 -16.86
CA ALA A 211 -1.13 -14.37 -18.11
C ALA A 211 -0.62 -13.51 -19.28
N SER A 212 -0.75 -12.18 -19.17
CA SER A 212 -0.20 -11.21 -20.12
C SER A 212 1.28 -10.88 -19.90
N GLY A 213 1.93 -11.45 -18.87
CA GLY A 213 3.32 -11.16 -18.49
C GLY A 213 3.49 -9.88 -17.68
N MET A 214 2.39 -9.29 -17.18
CA MET A 214 2.46 -8.10 -16.34
C MET A 214 2.73 -8.48 -14.88
N PRO A 215 3.61 -7.74 -14.16
CA PRO A 215 3.90 -8.04 -12.78
C PRO A 215 2.71 -7.75 -11.86
N ILE A 216 2.43 -8.67 -10.95
CA ILE A 216 1.45 -8.52 -9.88
C ILE A 216 2.20 -8.42 -8.55
N GLY A 217 2.03 -7.29 -7.87
CA GLY A 217 2.66 -7.04 -6.57
C GLY A 217 1.91 -7.67 -5.42
N MET A 218 2.64 -8.31 -4.51
CA MET A 218 2.12 -8.78 -3.22
C MET A 218 2.57 -7.83 -2.12
N MET A 219 1.62 -7.31 -1.35
CA MET A 219 1.88 -6.37 -0.27
C MET A 219 1.85 -7.07 1.08
N PHE A 220 2.89 -6.85 1.86
CA PHE A 220 3.02 -7.34 3.22
C PHE A 220 3.01 -6.16 4.18
N GLY A 221 2.03 -6.11 5.08
CA GLY A 221 1.95 -5.15 6.17
C GLY A 221 2.37 -5.76 7.49
N ALA A 222 2.86 -4.93 8.41
CA ALA A 222 3.18 -5.33 9.77
C ALA A 222 2.82 -4.23 10.77
N ALA A 223 2.77 -4.57 12.06
CA ALA A 223 2.53 -3.58 13.11
C ALA A 223 3.58 -2.46 13.08
N LEU A 224 3.22 -1.30 13.63
CA LEU A 224 4.09 -0.13 13.70
C LEU A 224 5.47 -0.48 14.32
N GLY A 225 6.56 -0.05 13.65
CA GLY A 225 7.93 -0.31 14.10
C GLY A 225 8.42 -1.73 13.83
N ARG A 226 7.76 -2.48 12.93
CA ARG A 226 8.15 -3.83 12.54
C ARG A 226 8.74 -3.91 11.13
N GLU A 227 9.33 -2.83 10.65
CA GLU A 227 9.99 -2.74 9.33
C GLU A 227 11.07 -3.81 9.16
N ARG A 228 11.84 -4.07 10.22
CA ARG A 228 12.85 -5.13 10.24
C ARG A 228 12.26 -6.49 9.87
N ARG A 229 11.10 -6.84 10.45
CA ARG A 229 10.41 -8.12 10.17
C ARG A 229 10.01 -8.25 8.70
N LEU A 230 9.52 -7.15 8.11
CA LEU A 230 9.18 -7.11 6.69
C LEU A 230 10.41 -7.30 5.80
N LEU A 231 11.54 -6.69 6.14
CA LEU A 231 12.77 -6.87 5.39
C LEU A 231 13.32 -8.31 5.52
N GLU A 232 13.28 -8.91 6.71
CA GLU A 232 13.70 -10.29 6.95
C GLU A 232 12.82 -11.28 6.15
N LEU A 233 11.49 -11.09 6.13
CA LEU A 233 10.57 -11.87 5.30
C LEU A 233 10.83 -11.65 3.81
N ALA A 234 11.08 -10.41 3.41
CA ALA A 234 11.37 -10.08 2.00
C ALA A 234 12.65 -10.76 1.50
N PHE A 235 13.71 -10.86 2.31
CA PHE A 235 14.90 -11.64 1.98
C PHE A 235 14.60 -13.13 1.80
N GLU A 236 13.75 -13.71 2.65
CA GLU A 236 13.35 -15.11 2.54
C GLU A 236 12.60 -15.36 1.23
N LEU A 237 11.63 -14.49 0.92
CA LEU A 237 10.84 -14.58 -0.31
C LEU A 237 11.66 -14.30 -1.57
N GLU A 238 12.62 -13.35 -1.54
CA GLU A 238 13.55 -13.11 -2.66
C GLU A 238 14.42 -14.33 -2.94
N ALA A 239 14.82 -15.07 -1.91
CA ALA A 239 15.59 -16.29 -2.05
C ALA A 239 14.75 -17.48 -2.56
N ALA A 240 13.51 -17.63 -2.07
CA ALA A 240 12.61 -18.73 -2.43
C ALA A 240 12.00 -18.56 -3.84
N LYS A 241 11.65 -17.34 -4.22
CA LYS A 241 11.08 -16.98 -5.53
C LYS A 241 11.79 -15.76 -6.11
N PRO A 242 13.00 -15.91 -6.69
CA PRO A 242 13.75 -14.81 -7.26
C PRO A 242 12.98 -14.14 -8.41
N TRP A 243 13.00 -12.82 -8.45
CA TRP A 243 12.40 -12.05 -9.55
C TRP A 243 13.44 -11.42 -10.47
N PRO A 244 13.10 -11.15 -11.74
CA PRO A 244 14.01 -10.53 -12.70
C PRO A 244 14.47 -9.15 -12.23
N ARG A 245 15.77 -8.90 -12.35
CA ARG A 245 16.38 -7.58 -12.14
C ARG A 245 16.50 -6.86 -13.48
N ILE A 246 16.34 -5.54 -13.50
CA ILE A 246 16.48 -4.73 -14.73
C ILE A 246 17.82 -4.97 -15.43
N GLN A 247 18.89 -5.24 -14.67
CA GLN A 247 20.23 -5.50 -15.21
C GLN A 247 20.40 -6.93 -15.78
N ALA A 248 19.52 -7.87 -15.45
CA ALA A 248 19.62 -9.24 -15.96
C ALA A 248 19.07 -9.40 -17.40
N ALA A 249 18.38 -8.39 -17.94
CA ALA A 249 17.83 -8.41 -19.29
C ALA A 249 18.83 -8.02 -20.40
N ALA A 250 20.09 -7.79 -20.09
CA ALA A 250 21.13 -7.36 -21.04
C ALA A 250 22.08 -8.48 -21.49
N THR A 251 21.63 -9.74 -21.44
CA THR A 251 22.39 -10.85 -22.08
C THR A 251 21.61 -11.28 -23.33
N VAL A 252 21.79 -10.54 -24.40
CA VAL A 252 21.48 -10.97 -25.78
C VAL A 252 22.80 -11.35 -26.43
#